data_306bdce760a8ab6da2fc213ba1e2b3d0
#
_entry.id   306bdce760a8ab6da2fc213ba1e2b3d0
#
_cell.length_a   1.000
_cell.length_b   1.000
_cell.length_c   1.000
_cell.angle_alpha   90.00
_cell.angle_beta   90.00
_cell.angle_gamma   90.00
#
_symmetry.space_group_name_H-M   'P 1'
#
loop_
_entity.id
_entity.type
_entity.pdbx_description
1 polymer ?
#
loop_
_entity_poly.entity_id
_entity_poly.type
_entity_poly.pdbx_seq_one_letter_code
_entity_poly.pdbx_strand_id
1 'polypeptide(L)'
;FSRFLFCCKGLPNTKSAPVIAEFERLFEQFGLPYSIRTDNGSPFASQALGGISKLSKWWIDLGIRPERIKPSHPEQNGRHERMHRSLKAALQPQNSFEAQQTFFNQFLREYNEERSHEGIDRKTPAECYESSTRIYTDHIEPYDYRDNVEIRKVKLSGEIKWQGKT
;
A
#
# COMPACT_ATOMS: atom_id res chain seq x y z
N PHE A 1 -2.95 -1.32 16.30
CA PHE A 1 -1.58 -0.91 16.08
C PHE A 1 -1.49 0.61 16.05
N SER A 2 -0.31 1.20 15.81
CA SER A 2 0.09 2.58 16.04
C SER A 2 -0.76 3.68 15.40
N ARG A 3 -1.54 3.40 14.35
CA ARG A 3 -2.23 4.40 13.51
C ARG A 3 -1.30 5.38 12.79
N PHE A 4 -0.01 5.08 12.72
CA PHE A 4 0.98 5.93 12.09
C PHE A 4 0.63 6.17 10.61
N LEU A 5 0.61 7.43 10.19
CA LEU A 5 0.35 7.84 8.83
C LEU A 5 1.69 7.95 8.09
N PHE A 6 1.96 6.99 7.21
CA PHE A 6 3.23 6.91 6.48
C PHE A 6 3.38 7.98 5.39
N CYS A 7 2.27 8.35 4.77
CA CYS A 7 2.27 9.26 3.63
C CYS A 7 0.95 10.01 3.52
N CYS A 8 1.05 11.29 3.18
CA CYS A 8 -0.06 12.10 2.72
C CYS A 8 0.43 12.90 1.51
N LYS A 9 0.23 12.37 0.29
CA LYS A 9 0.84 12.91 -0.92
C LYS A 9 -0.16 13.05 -2.05
N GLY A 10 -0.15 14.19 -2.69
CA GLY A 10 -0.83 14.40 -3.96
C GLY A 10 -0.11 13.65 -5.08
N LEU A 11 -0.85 12.93 -5.90
CA LEU A 11 -0.31 12.27 -7.08
C LEU A 11 -0.90 12.92 -8.35
N PRO A 12 -0.12 13.03 -9.44
CA PRO A 12 -0.60 13.65 -10.67
C PRO A 12 -1.70 12.83 -11.37
N ASN A 13 -1.77 11.55 -11.07
CA ASN A 13 -2.77 10.63 -11.61
C ASN A 13 -2.82 9.34 -10.77
N THR A 14 -3.79 8.48 -11.06
CA THR A 14 -4.00 7.17 -10.40
C THR A 14 -3.32 5.99 -11.11
N LYS A 15 -2.37 6.24 -12.02
CA LYS A 15 -1.62 5.18 -12.70
C LYS A 15 -0.67 4.47 -11.72
N SER A 16 -0.31 3.24 -12.05
CA SER A 16 0.52 2.41 -11.16
C SER A 16 1.93 2.96 -10.95
N ALA A 17 2.56 3.59 -11.97
CA ALA A 17 3.95 4.02 -11.88
C ALA A 17 4.22 5.05 -10.75
N PRO A 18 3.49 6.19 -10.64
CA PRO A 18 3.73 7.12 -9.53
C PRO A 18 3.38 6.51 -8.16
N VAL A 19 2.44 5.57 -8.12
CA VAL A 19 2.09 4.86 -6.88
C VAL A 19 3.21 3.91 -6.46
N ILE A 20 3.79 3.15 -7.40
CA ILE A 20 4.94 2.27 -7.14
C ILE A 20 6.12 3.08 -6.61
N ALA A 21 6.51 4.16 -7.29
CA ALA A 21 7.62 5.01 -6.85
C ALA A 21 7.44 5.55 -5.41
N GLU A 22 6.20 5.88 -5.03
CA GLU A 22 5.94 6.32 -3.66
C GLU A 22 6.03 5.16 -2.66
N PHE A 23 5.58 3.95 -3.01
CA PHE A 23 5.76 2.78 -2.17
C PHE A 23 7.23 2.38 -2.02
N GLU A 24 8.03 2.47 -3.09
CA GLU A 24 9.49 2.24 -3.03
C GLU A 24 10.13 3.17 -2.00
N ARG A 25 9.88 4.47 -2.10
CA ARG A 25 10.36 5.47 -1.13
C ARG A 25 9.94 5.14 0.31
N LEU A 26 8.68 4.71 0.50
CA LEU A 26 8.18 4.33 1.82
C LEU A 26 8.84 3.05 2.34
N PHE A 27 9.07 2.06 1.49
CA PHE A 27 9.74 0.82 1.88
C PHE A 27 11.21 1.04 2.20
N GLU A 28 11.90 1.94 1.49
CA GLU A 28 13.27 2.37 1.83
C GLU A 28 13.32 3.03 3.21
N GLN A 29 12.34 3.87 3.49
CA GLN A 29 12.32 4.65 4.74
C GLN A 29 11.86 3.83 5.96
N PHE A 30 10.87 2.96 5.79
CA PHE A 30 10.16 2.30 6.91
C PHE A 30 10.29 0.78 6.92
N GLY A 31 10.92 0.19 5.90
CA GLY A 31 10.98 -1.26 5.69
C GLY A 31 9.69 -1.86 5.13
N LEU A 32 9.73 -3.15 4.84
CA LEU A 32 8.63 -3.89 4.23
C LEU A 32 7.58 -4.30 5.26
N PRO A 33 6.29 -4.02 5.04
CA PRO A 33 5.22 -4.56 5.88
C PRO A 33 4.96 -6.05 5.57
N TYR A 34 4.32 -6.76 6.49
CA TYR A 34 3.87 -8.13 6.23
C TYR A 34 2.64 -8.19 5.33
N SER A 35 1.77 -7.20 5.40
CA SER A 35 0.59 -7.11 4.54
C SER A 35 0.19 -5.65 4.30
N ILE A 36 -0.46 -5.41 3.17
CA ILE A 36 -1.04 -4.13 2.81
C ILE A 36 -2.52 -4.34 2.50
N ARG A 37 -3.38 -3.66 3.25
CA ARG A 37 -4.82 -3.68 3.01
C ARG A 37 -5.23 -2.49 2.15
N THR A 38 -5.97 -2.78 1.08
CA THR A 38 -6.48 -1.77 0.15
C THR A 38 -7.98 -1.92 -0.06
N ASP A 39 -8.57 -0.88 -0.63
CA ASP A 39 -9.88 -0.99 -1.27
C ASP A 39 -9.78 -1.78 -2.60
N ASN A 40 -10.92 -1.88 -3.29
CA ASN A 40 -10.99 -2.57 -4.58
C ASN A 40 -10.82 -1.62 -5.78
N GLY A 41 -10.33 -0.41 -5.54
CA GLY A 41 -10.10 0.60 -6.58
C GLY A 41 -8.78 0.40 -7.34
N SER A 42 -8.68 1.04 -8.51
CA SER A 42 -7.41 1.15 -9.24
C SER A 42 -6.45 2.09 -8.47
N PRO A 43 -5.13 1.79 -8.42
CA PRO A 43 -4.38 0.73 -9.11
C PRO A 43 -4.25 -0.59 -8.32
N PHE A 44 -4.94 -0.73 -7.19
CA PHE A 44 -4.78 -1.84 -6.25
C PHE A 44 -5.47 -3.12 -6.75
N ALA A 45 -6.58 -2.99 -7.45
CA ALA A 45 -7.31 -4.10 -8.03
C ALA A 45 -7.28 -4.08 -9.56
N SER A 46 -7.47 -5.25 -10.17
CA SER A 46 -7.56 -5.44 -11.61
C SER A 46 -8.77 -6.32 -11.94
N GLN A 47 -9.32 -6.15 -13.14
CA GLN A 47 -10.34 -7.04 -13.71
C GLN A 47 -9.72 -8.31 -14.33
N ALA A 48 -8.39 -8.42 -14.36
CA ALA A 48 -7.69 -9.61 -14.85
C ALA A 48 -8.01 -10.84 -14.00
N LEU A 49 -7.73 -12.02 -14.54
CA LEU A 49 -7.94 -13.31 -13.87
C LEU A 49 -7.28 -13.30 -12.47
N GLY A 50 -8.02 -13.64 -11.44
CA GLY A 50 -7.56 -13.56 -10.04
C GLY A 50 -7.53 -12.15 -9.46
N GLY A 51 -7.87 -11.11 -10.24
CA GLY A 51 -7.94 -9.74 -9.78
C GLY A 51 -6.61 -9.09 -9.40
N ILE A 52 -5.48 -9.75 -9.68
CA ILE A 52 -4.14 -9.29 -9.30
C ILE A 52 -3.71 -8.15 -10.24
N SER A 53 -3.44 -6.97 -9.67
CA SER A 53 -2.86 -5.85 -10.41
C SER A 53 -1.33 -5.97 -10.49
N LYS A 54 -0.69 -5.15 -11.36
CA LYS A 54 0.78 -5.06 -11.40
C LYS A 54 1.37 -4.69 -10.04
N LEU A 55 0.71 -3.79 -9.33
CA LEU A 55 1.11 -3.36 -7.99
C LEU A 55 0.98 -4.50 -6.98
N SER A 56 -0.14 -5.22 -6.98
CA SER A 56 -0.34 -6.38 -6.09
C SER A 56 0.67 -7.51 -6.38
N LYS A 57 0.98 -7.75 -7.66
CA LYS A 57 2.01 -8.72 -8.04
C LYS A 57 3.37 -8.34 -7.48
N TRP A 58 3.78 -7.09 -7.66
CA TRP A 58 5.05 -6.57 -7.14
C TRP A 58 5.14 -6.72 -5.60
N TRP A 59 4.05 -6.45 -4.87
CA TRP A 59 4.01 -6.70 -3.42
C TRP A 59 4.21 -8.17 -3.07
N ILE A 60 3.57 -9.08 -3.83
CA ILE A 60 3.74 -10.53 -3.63
C ILE A 60 5.21 -10.92 -3.86
N ASP A 61 5.83 -10.39 -4.91
CA ASP A 61 7.24 -10.64 -5.24
C ASP A 61 8.18 -10.16 -4.11
N LEU A 62 7.80 -9.10 -3.38
CA LEU A 62 8.50 -8.61 -2.17
C LEU A 62 8.11 -9.37 -0.88
N GLY A 63 7.30 -10.42 -0.98
CA GLY A 63 6.82 -11.17 0.18
C GLY A 63 5.83 -10.39 1.05
N ILE A 64 5.12 -9.43 0.47
CA ILE A 64 4.04 -8.68 1.12
C ILE A 64 2.70 -9.29 0.71
N ARG A 65 1.83 -9.59 1.67
CA ARG A 65 0.49 -10.14 1.40
C ARG A 65 -0.50 -9.01 1.07
N PRO A 66 -1.04 -8.94 -0.17
CA PRO A 66 -2.13 -8.04 -0.48
C PRO A 66 -3.42 -8.50 0.23
N GLU A 67 -4.04 -7.60 0.98
CA GLU A 67 -5.33 -7.81 1.61
C GLU A 67 -6.35 -6.87 0.99
N ARG A 68 -7.52 -7.40 0.60
CA ARG A 68 -8.61 -6.60 0.08
C ARG A 68 -9.77 -6.59 1.04
N ILE A 69 -10.42 -5.45 1.16
CA ILE A 69 -11.71 -5.40 1.84
C ILE A 69 -12.76 -6.19 1.04
N LYS A 70 -13.67 -6.84 1.74
CA LYS A 70 -14.80 -7.49 1.08
C LYS A 70 -15.66 -6.42 0.40
N PRO A 71 -16.20 -6.70 -0.81
CA PRO A 71 -17.17 -5.81 -1.44
C PRO A 71 -18.31 -5.49 -0.47
N SER A 72 -18.74 -4.24 -0.44
CA SER A 72 -19.82 -3.73 0.44
C SER A 72 -19.54 -3.79 1.95
N HIS A 73 -18.26 -3.92 2.36
CA HIS A 73 -17.84 -3.92 3.76
C HIS A 73 -16.88 -2.76 4.08
N PRO A 74 -17.31 -1.49 3.99
CA PRO A 74 -16.45 -0.33 4.23
C PRO A 74 -15.91 -0.29 5.66
N GLU A 75 -16.61 -0.87 6.63
CA GLU A 75 -16.18 -0.94 8.03
C GLU A 75 -14.81 -1.63 8.21
N GLN A 76 -14.41 -2.50 7.27
CA GLN A 76 -13.08 -3.13 7.27
C GLN A 76 -11.95 -2.12 7.04
N ASN A 77 -12.26 -0.93 6.50
CA ASN A 77 -11.32 0.17 6.29
C ASN A 77 -11.60 1.39 7.19
N GLY A 78 -12.38 1.23 8.24
CA GLY A 78 -12.88 2.32 9.08
C GLY A 78 -11.78 3.17 9.75
N ARG A 79 -10.54 2.65 9.90
CA ARG A 79 -9.39 3.44 10.38
C ARG A 79 -8.93 4.44 9.32
N HIS A 80 -8.84 4.01 8.08
CA HIS A 80 -8.49 4.84 6.94
C HIS A 80 -9.55 5.90 6.68
N GLU A 81 -10.83 5.54 6.73
CA GLU A 81 -11.94 6.49 6.60
C GLU A 81 -11.92 7.57 7.68
N ARG A 82 -11.59 7.19 8.92
CA ARG A 82 -11.47 8.15 10.04
C ARG A 82 -10.31 9.12 9.82
N MET A 83 -9.17 8.63 9.34
CA MET A 83 -8.03 9.48 8.96
C MET A 83 -8.42 10.44 7.83
N HIS A 84 -9.06 9.94 6.77
CA HIS A 84 -9.56 10.76 5.67
C HIS A 84 -10.57 11.83 6.12
N ARG A 85 -11.45 11.50 7.07
CA ARG A 85 -12.37 12.49 7.66
C ARG A 85 -11.60 13.60 8.38
N SER A 86 -10.57 13.25 9.12
CA SER A 86 -9.70 14.23 9.80
C SER A 86 -8.97 15.11 8.80
N LEU A 87 -8.39 14.51 7.74
CA LEU A 87 -7.74 15.25 6.68
C LEU A 87 -8.72 16.21 5.96
N LYS A 88 -9.90 15.72 5.61
CA LYS A 88 -10.94 16.54 4.95
C LYS A 88 -11.40 17.70 5.82
N ALA A 89 -11.52 17.49 7.14
CA ALA A 89 -11.91 18.54 8.07
C ALA A 89 -10.83 19.63 8.23
N ALA A 90 -9.55 19.26 8.13
CA ALA A 90 -8.43 20.17 8.19
C ALA A 90 -8.10 20.82 6.83
N LEU A 91 -8.57 20.21 5.73
CA LEU A 91 -8.16 20.57 4.37
C LEU A 91 -8.50 22.03 4.03
N GLN A 92 -7.48 22.77 3.66
CA GLN A 92 -7.57 24.10 3.08
C GLN A 92 -7.00 24.05 1.66
N PRO A 93 -7.81 24.29 0.63
CA PRO A 93 -7.33 24.36 -0.74
C PRO A 93 -6.24 25.41 -0.90
N GLN A 94 -5.13 25.04 -1.51
CA GLN A 94 -3.99 25.91 -1.74
C GLN A 94 -3.91 26.34 -3.22
N ASN A 95 -3.17 27.41 -3.49
CA ASN A 95 -3.08 28.00 -4.82
C ASN A 95 -2.13 27.26 -5.78
N SER A 96 -1.33 26.32 -5.28
CA SER A 96 -0.45 25.48 -6.10
C SER A 96 -0.34 24.06 -5.54
N PHE A 97 0.14 23.14 -6.39
CA PHE A 97 0.41 21.77 -6.00
C PHE A 97 1.47 21.68 -4.89
N GLU A 98 2.52 22.48 -4.97
CA GLU A 98 3.61 22.54 -3.99
C GLU A 98 3.11 23.05 -2.64
N ALA A 99 2.30 24.11 -2.64
CA ALA A 99 1.69 24.63 -1.42
C ALA A 99 0.72 23.61 -0.81
N GLN A 100 -0.05 22.89 -1.64
CA GLN A 100 -0.93 21.82 -1.17
C GLN A 100 -0.13 20.66 -0.58
N GLN A 101 1.01 20.29 -1.17
CA GLN A 101 1.88 19.25 -0.62
C GLN A 101 2.53 19.69 0.70
N THR A 102 2.91 20.96 0.83
CA THR A 102 3.41 21.52 2.09
C THR A 102 2.37 21.39 3.20
N PHE A 103 1.12 21.70 2.91
CA PHE A 103 0.00 21.48 3.83
C PHE A 103 -0.15 19.99 4.23
N PHE A 104 -0.06 19.08 3.26
CA PHE A 104 -0.14 17.64 3.54
C PHE A 104 1.02 17.16 4.42
N ASN A 105 2.22 17.67 4.21
CA ASN A 105 3.39 17.34 5.03
C ASN A 105 3.23 17.86 6.47
N GLN A 106 2.67 19.04 6.64
CA GLN A 106 2.35 19.58 7.97
C GLN A 106 1.27 18.74 8.67
N PHE A 107 0.17 18.43 7.97
CA PHE A 107 -0.88 17.56 8.49
C PHE A 107 -0.34 16.19 8.92
N LEU A 108 0.56 15.58 8.13
CA LEU A 108 1.19 14.29 8.42
C LEU A 108 1.98 14.36 9.73
N ARG A 109 2.77 15.43 9.92
CA ARG A 109 3.54 15.64 11.15
C ARG A 109 2.63 15.82 12.37
N GLU A 110 1.68 16.75 12.28
CA GLU A 110 0.71 17.01 13.37
C GLU A 110 -0.09 15.75 13.72
N TYR A 111 -0.51 14.98 12.72
CA TYR A 111 -1.24 13.73 12.91
C TYR A 111 -0.42 12.68 13.67
N ASN A 112 0.86 12.54 13.36
CA ASN A 112 1.73 11.53 13.95
C ASN A 112 2.33 11.93 15.29
N GLU A 113 2.69 13.20 15.47
CA GLU A 113 3.53 13.66 16.59
C GLU A 113 2.75 14.41 17.67
N GLU A 114 1.64 15.06 17.30
CA GLU A 114 0.94 15.96 18.21
C GLU A 114 -0.47 15.44 18.58
N ARG A 115 -1.13 14.78 17.63
CA ARG A 115 -2.51 14.34 17.80
C ARG A 115 -2.60 13.05 18.60
N SER A 116 -3.21 13.11 19.78
CA SER A 116 -3.54 11.92 20.55
C SER A 116 -4.77 11.18 20.00
N HIS A 117 -4.76 9.85 20.11
CA HIS A 117 -5.82 8.99 19.62
C HIS A 117 -6.36 8.06 20.70
N GLU A 118 -7.66 8.11 20.98
CA GLU A 118 -8.31 7.26 22.00
C GLU A 118 -8.02 5.76 21.80
N GLY A 119 -8.00 5.27 20.57
CA GLY A 119 -7.80 3.85 20.30
C GLY A 119 -6.34 3.37 20.33
N ILE A 120 -5.44 4.19 20.88
CA ILE A 120 -4.06 3.87 21.27
C ILE A 120 -3.75 4.54 22.62
N ASP A 121 -4.71 4.49 23.55
CA ASP A 121 -4.58 4.97 24.93
C ASP A 121 -4.19 6.45 25.02
N ARG A 122 -4.73 7.29 24.13
CA ARG A 122 -4.45 8.73 24.00
C ARG A 122 -2.99 9.08 23.71
N LYS A 123 -2.18 8.10 23.27
CA LYS A 123 -0.83 8.35 22.74
C LYS A 123 -0.90 8.93 21.34
N THR A 124 0.23 9.46 20.89
CA THR A 124 0.40 9.81 19.48
C THR A 124 0.77 8.58 18.65
N PRO A 125 0.49 8.57 17.35
CA PRO A 125 0.93 7.50 16.47
C PRO A 125 2.46 7.26 16.48
N ALA A 126 3.25 8.32 16.60
CA ALA A 126 4.72 8.24 16.66
C ALA A 126 5.21 7.50 17.91
N GLU A 127 4.58 7.71 19.07
CA GLU A 127 4.90 6.98 20.30
C GLU A 127 4.62 5.48 20.22
N CYS A 128 3.73 5.07 19.33
CA CYS A 128 3.30 3.67 19.19
C CYS A 128 3.85 2.99 17.95
N TYR A 129 4.58 3.71 17.10
CA TYR A 129 5.11 3.17 15.86
C TYR A 129 6.45 2.47 16.09
N GLU A 130 6.58 1.29 15.52
CA GLU A 130 7.83 0.53 15.46
C GLU A 130 8.17 0.25 14.00
N SER A 131 9.40 0.54 13.59
CA SER A 131 9.88 0.28 12.24
C SER A 131 9.91 -1.21 11.93
N SER A 132 9.66 -1.56 10.67
CA SER A 132 9.80 -2.94 10.22
C SER A 132 11.26 -3.38 10.26
N THR A 133 11.51 -4.61 10.68
CA THR A 133 12.83 -5.24 10.60
C THR A 133 13.12 -5.82 9.21
N ARG A 134 12.12 -5.86 8.32
CA ARG A 134 12.26 -6.34 6.94
C ARG A 134 12.79 -5.21 6.06
N ILE A 135 14.01 -5.33 5.62
CA ILE A 135 14.68 -4.33 4.77
C ILE A 135 14.15 -4.45 3.33
N TYR A 136 13.86 -3.32 2.71
CA TYR A 136 13.59 -3.27 1.28
C TYR A 136 14.88 -3.36 0.48
N THR A 137 14.88 -4.22 -0.52
CA THR A 137 15.90 -4.28 -1.58
C THR A 137 15.18 -4.26 -2.92
N ASP A 138 15.77 -3.60 -3.90
CA ASP A 138 15.27 -3.60 -5.28
C ASP A 138 15.47 -4.96 -5.98
N HIS A 139 16.30 -5.81 -5.39
CA HIS A 139 16.50 -7.17 -5.84
C HIS A 139 15.38 -8.09 -5.36
N ILE A 140 14.62 -8.62 -6.31
CA ILE A 140 13.60 -9.64 -6.05
C ILE A 140 14.24 -11.00 -6.32
N GLU A 141 14.40 -11.80 -5.27
CA GLU A 141 14.89 -13.17 -5.41
C GLU A 141 13.96 -13.98 -6.32
N PRO A 142 14.49 -14.74 -7.28
CA PRO A 142 13.69 -15.68 -8.05
C PRO A 142 12.95 -16.66 -7.13
N TYR A 143 11.72 -17.01 -7.49
CA TYR A 143 10.99 -18.03 -6.74
C TYR A 143 11.76 -19.35 -6.76
N ASP A 144 12.12 -19.83 -5.58
CA ASP A 144 12.65 -21.18 -5.40
C ASP A 144 11.48 -22.14 -5.22
N TYR A 145 11.22 -22.93 -6.27
CA TYR A 145 10.17 -23.93 -6.25
C TYR A 145 10.75 -25.25 -5.76
N ARG A 146 9.98 -25.94 -4.89
CA ARG A 146 10.37 -27.29 -4.43
C ARG A 146 10.49 -28.25 -5.61
N ASP A 147 11.42 -29.21 -5.53
CA ASP A 147 11.71 -30.19 -6.60
C ASP A 147 10.49 -31.03 -7.04
N ASN A 148 9.47 -31.14 -6.18
CA ASN A 148 8.25 -31.90 -6.48
C ASN A 148 7.15 -31.07 -7.15
N VAL A 149 7.44 -29.83 -7.58
CA VAL A 149 6.49 -28.92 -8.23
C VAL A 149 6.82 -28.76 -9.69
N GLU A 150 5.86 -29.02 -10.57
CA GLU A 150 6.02 -28.69 -12.00
C GLU A 150 5.83 -27.20 -12.26
N ILE A 151 6.88 -26.53 -12.70
CA ILE A 151 6.86 -25.12 -13.05
C ILE A 151 6.38 -24.95 -14.49
N ARG A 152 5.43 -24.05 -14.69
CA ARG A 152 4.95 -23.66 -16.03
C ARG A 152 4.99 -22.15 -16.19
N LYS A 153 5.54 -21.69 -17.29
CA LYS A 153 5.50 -20.27 -17.65
C LYS A 153 4.18 -19.92 -18.32
N VAL A 154 3.52 -18.89 -17.83
CA VAL A 154 2.38 -18.27 -18.50
C VAL A 154 2.92 -17.47 -19.70
N LYS A 155 2.40 -17.70 -20.90
CA LYS A 155 2.73 -16.91 -22.08
C LYS A 155 2.16 -15.48 -21.97
N LEU A 156 2.63 -14.57 -22.80
CA LEU A 156 2.05 -13.21 -22.88
C LEU A 156 0.56 -13.21 -23.25
N SER A 157 0.09 -14.25 -23.96
CA SER A 157 -1.33 -14.49 -24.26
C SER A 157 -2.16 -14.93 -23.06
N GLY A 158 -1.55 -15.23 -21.91
CA GLY A 158 -2.21 -15.81 -20.74
C GLY A 158 -2.34 -17.34 -20.78
N GLU A 159 -1.84 -17.99 -21.81
CA GLU A 159 -1.91 -19.45 -21.98
C GLU A 159 -0.83 -20.17 -21.15
N ILE A 160 -1.18 -21.35 -20.66
CA ILE A 160 -0.26 -22.29 -20.02
C ILE A 160 -0.26 -23.61 -20.82
N LYS A 161 0.90 -24.09 -21.20
CA LYS A 161 1.02 -25.45 -21.76
C LYS A 161 0.95 -26.49 -20.64
N TRP A 162 -0.03 -27.39 -20.70
CA TRP A 162 -0.19 -28.50 -19.79
C TRP A 162 -0.27 -29.82 -20.55
N GLN A 163 0.66 -30.77 -20.29
CA GLN A 163 0.72 -32.10 -20.93
C GLN A 163 0.58 -32.05 -22.46
N GLY A 164 1.25 -31.09 -23.13
CA GLY A 164 1.18 -30.95 -24.57
C GLY A 164 -0.09 -30.30 -25.14
N LYS A 165 -1.05 -29.96 -24.28
CA LYS A 165 -2.27 -29.19 -24.64
C LYS A 165 -2.12 -27.75 -24.25
N THR A 166 -2.62 -26.83 -25.09
CA THR A 166 -2.71 -25.38 -24.81
C THR A 166 -4.05 -25.05 -24.21
#